data_6c5e3164c2c0563a044e33a09fcbc594
#
_entry.id   6c5e3164c2c0563a044e33a09fcbc594
#
_cell.length_a   1.000
_cell.length_b   1.000
_cell.length_c   1.000
_cell.angle_alpha   90.00
_cell.angle_beta   90.00
_cell.angle_gamma   90.00
#
_symmetry.space_group_name_H-M   'P 1'
#
loop_
_entity.id
_entity.type
_entity.pdbx_description
1 polymer ?
#
loop_
_entity_poly.entity_id
_entity_poly.type
_entity_poly.pdbx_seq_one_letter_code
_entity_poly.pdbx_strand_id
1 'polypeptide(L)'
;MELLDPKLDVVFKLLFAAPNNRHLLTSLLTAVLQPPSPIKSVTVLNPELPKDWASDRGVRLDVLVELHDGTRVDVEMECEPRRSKGSRWLYHWARLFGGTLKRGDDYAKLESVVCIVFLDAQTEASRFHAHYRVREEHDHSLLSEALSIHVIELPRVTQAMAEHESADLERWARFLRLEDPRELDSLASESPIMAQAKDALELLSLEPSAQRLAEVRREAEFARRLDRAEDRAEGRA
;
A
#
# COMPACT_ATOMS: atom_id res chain seq x y z
N MET A 1 22.95 4.70 12.89
CA MET A 1 21.99 3.58 12.69
C MET A 1 21.47 3.71 11.28
N GLU A 2 21.53 2.64 10.50
CA GLU A 2 20.90 2.62 9.16
C GLU A 2 19.43 2.30 9.34
N LEU A 3 18.55 3.16 8.83
CA LEU A 3 17.12 2.94 8.86
C LEU A 3 16.71 1.95 7.77
N LEU A 4 15.76 1.09 8.08
CA LEU A 4 15.13 0.24 7.08
C LEU A 4 14.28 1.09 6.13
N ASP A 5 14.31 0.75 4.83
CA ASP A 5 13.52 1.45 3.82
C ASP A 5 12.03 1.04 3.94
N PRO A 6 11.13 1.96 4.29
CA PRO A 6 9.70 1.63 4.46
C PRO A 6 9.00 1.27 3.14
N LYS A 7 9.64 1.48 1.98
CA LYS A 7 9.13 1.04 0.67
C LYS A 7 9.35 -0.44 0.39
N LEU A 8 10.22 -1.11 1.12
CA LEU A 8 10.31 -2.56 1.00
C LEU A 8 9.04 -3.20 1.53
N ASP A 9 8.39 -4.02 0.72
CA ASP A 9 7.11 -4.68 1.07
C ASP A 9 7.18 -5.41 2.43
N VAL A 10 8.32 -6.05 2.74
CA VAL A 10 8.54 -6.71 4.03
C VAL A 10 8.61 -5.70 5.19
N VAL A 11 9.27 -4.56 5.01
CA VAL A 11 9.37 -3.50 6.03
C VAL A 11 8.01 -2.83 6.21
N PHE A 12 7.34 -2.50 5.11
CA PHE A 12 5.98 -1.98 5.10
C PHE A 12 5.03 -2.88 5.91
N LYS A 13 5.06 -4.20 5.64
CA LYS A 13 4.23 -5.16 6.37
C LYS A 13 4.59 -5.25 7.84
N LEU A 14 5.87 -5.37 8.19
CA LEU A 14 6.32 -5.43 9.58
C LEU A 14 5.92 -4.17 10.35
N LEU A 15 5.97 -3.00 9.71
CA LEU A 15 5.61 -1.73 10.32
C LEU A 15 4.10 -1.61 10.55
N PHE A 16 3.29 -1.82 9.50
CA PHE A 16 1.85 -1.53 9.54
C PHE A 16 0.98 -2.69 10.02
N ALA A 17 1.42 -3.95 9.86
CA ALA A 17 0.67 -5.11 10.36
C ALA A 17 0.92 -5.40 11.85
N ALA A 18 1.94 -4.79 12.47
CA ALA A 18 2.25 -4.99 13.88
C ALA A 18 1.07 -4.55 14.78
N PRO A 19 0.69 -5.37 15.80
CA PRO A 19 -0.42 -5.05 16.69
C PRO A 19 -0.27 -3.70 17.40
N ASN A 20 0.95 -3.34 17.80
CA ASN A 20 1.26 -2.09 18.50
C ASN A 20 1.16 -0.85 17.59
N ASN A 21 1.24 -1.04 16.28
CA ASN A 21 1.22 0.04 15.28
C ASN A 21 -0.14 0.21 14.59
N ARG A 22 -1.20 -0.38 15.16
CA ARG A 22 -2.57 -0.30 14.63
C ARG A 22 -3.04 1.14 14.40
N HIS A 23 -2.63 2.05 15.27
CA HIS A 23 -2.94 3.48 15.17
C HIS A 23 -2.26 4.13 13.96
N LEU A 24 -1.04 3.72 13.59
CA LEU A 24 -0.34 4.18 12.39
C LEU A 24 -1.09 3.73 11.13
N LEU A 25 -1.46 2.45 11.07
CA LEU A 25 -2.26 1.91 9.98
C LEU A 25 -3.62 2.62 9.86
N THR A 26 -4.31 2.84 10.97
CA THR A 26 -5.59 3.57 10.98
C THR A 26 -5.43 4.99 10.45
N SER A 27 -4.36 5.68 10.82
CA SER A 27 -4.04 7.03 10.33
C SER A 27 -3.75 7.02 8.82
N LEU A 28 -2.94 6.07 8.34
CA LEU A 28 -2.65 5.90 6.91
C LEU A 28 -3.94 5.68 6.10
N LEU A 29 -4.79 4.75 6.55
CA LEU A 29 -6.08 4.47 5.90
C LEU A 29 -7.01 5.69 5.91
N THR A 30 -7.07 6.42 7.02
CA THR A 30 -7.88 7.65 7.13
C THR A 30 -7.39 8.72 6.17
N ALA A 31 -6.09 8.87 6.01
CA ALA A 31 -5.49 9.85 5.11
C ALA A 31 -5.83 9.58 3.63
N VAL A 32 -5.85 8.29 3.23
CA VAL A 32 -6.18 7.89 1.84
C VAL A 32 -7.68 7.90 1.59
N LEU A 33 -8.46 7.27 2.48
CA LEU A 33 -9.88 7.02 2.26
C LEU A 33 -10.75 8.24 2.55
N GLN A 34 -10.29 9.15 3.42
CA GLN A 34 -11.03 10.33 3.87
C GLN A 34 -12.51 10.00 4.20
N PRO A 35 -12.77 9.00 5.05
CA PRO A 35 -14.10 8.53 5.31
C PRO A 35 -14.94 9.61 6.01
N PRO A 36 -16.28 9.68 5.78
CA PRO A 36 -17.15 10.68 6.39
C PRO A 36 -17.26 10.55 7.91
N SER A 37 -16.88 9.41 8.47
CA SER A 37 -16.83 9.14 9.91
C SER A 37 -15.51 8.46 10.26
N PRO A 38 -14.97 8.71 11.48
CA PRO A 38 -13.72 8.09 11.90
C PRO A 38 -13.75 6.56 11.83
N ILE A 39 -12.65 5.97 11.38
CA ILE A 39 -12.45 4.52 11.39
C ILE A 39 -12.39 4.05 12.85
N LYS A 40 -13.40 3.30 13.30
CA LYS A 40 -13.52 2.86 14.69
C LYS A 40 -12.57 1.73 15.05
N SER A 41 -12.37 0.80 14.13
CA SER A 41 -11.45 -0.31 14.33
C SER A 41 -10.92 -0.83 12.99
N VAL A 42 -9.70 -1.37 13.05
CA VAL A 42 -9.00 -2.01 11.93
C VAL A 42 -8.50 -3.38 12.42
N THR A 43 -8.86 -4.43 11.71
CA THR A 43 -8.40 -5.79 11.99
C THR A 43 -7.48 -6.25 10.85
N VAL A 44 -6.23 -6.54 11.14
CA VAL A 44 -5.29 -7.10 10.15
C VAL A 44 -5.60 -8.58 9.97
N LEU A 45 -5.91 -8.98 8.75
CA LEU A 45 -6.30 -10.36 8.42
C LEU A 45 -5.11 -11.25 8.04
N ASN A 46 -3.98 -10.65 7.67
CA ASN A 46 -2.75 -11.35 7.27
C ASN A 46 -1.49 -10.85 8.01
N PRO A 47 -1.48 -10.86 9.37
CA PRO A 47 -0.39 -10.25 10.14
C PRO A 47 0.95 -10.98 10.00
N GLU A 48 0.94 -12.26 9.62
CA GLU A 48 2.13 -13.09 9.54
C GLU A 48 2.86 -12.94 8.20
N LEU A 49 4.20 -12.99 8.25
CA LEU A 49 5.01 -13.17 7.06
C LEU A 49 5.02 -14.66 6.69
N PRO A 50 4.58 -15.05 5.47
CA PRO A 50 4.66 -16.44 5.03
C PRO A 50 6.11 -16.94 5.01
N LYS A 51 6.35 -18.20 5.43
CA LYS A 51 7.70 -18.80 5.53
C LYS A 51 8.48 -18.79 4.20
N ASP A 52 7.78 -18.82 3.07
CA ASP A 52 8.36 -18.88 1.73
C ASP A 52 8.31 -17.53 0.98
N TRP A 53 8.36 -16.41 1.73
CA TRP A 53 8.22 -15.06 1.16
C TRP A 53 9.13 -14.77 -0.04
N ALA A 54 10.34 -15.34 -0.06
CA ALA A 54 11.32 -15.04 -1.10
C ALA A 54 11.11 -15.83 -2.41
N SER A 55 10.47 -17.00 -2.37
CA SER A 55 10.46 -17.96 -3.49
C SER A 55 9.11 -18.12 -4.21
N ASP A 56 8.00 -17.66 -3.63
CA ASP A 56 6.67 -17.95 -4.15
C ASP A 56 6.17 -16.89 -5.14
N ARG A 57 5.59 -17.37 -6.27
CA ARG A 57 4.94 -16.56 -7.31
C ARG A 57 3.45 -16.31 -7.05
N GLY A 58 2.93 -16.70 -5.88
CA GLY A 58 1.53 -16.53 -5.50
C GLY A 58 1.12 -15.07 -5.36
N VAL A 59 -0.18 -14.80 -5.44
CA VAL A 59 -0.75 -13.49 -5.06
C VAL A 59 -0.61 -13.34 -3.56
N ARG A 60 0.20 -12.38 -3.13
CA ARG A 60 0.38 -12.03 -1.72
C ARG A 60 0.00 -10.57 -1.56
N LEU A 61 -0.83 -10.35 -0.57
CA LEU A 61 -1.25 -9.01 -0.16
C LEU A 61 -0.29 -8.52 0.91
N ASP A 62 0.16 -7.27 0.79
CA ASP A 62 1.12 -6.72 1.75
C ASP A 62 0.43 -6.53 3.11
N VAL A 63 -0.64 -5.76 3.19
CA VAL A 63 -1.45 -5.63 4.41
C VAL A 63 -2.94 -5.69 4.06
N LEU A 64 -3.58 -6.80 4.41
CA LEU A 64 -5.02 -6.97 4.27
C LEU A 64 -5.70 -6.68 5.59
N VAL A 65 -6.69 -5.81 5.57
CA VAL A 65 -7.46 -5.42 6.76
C VAL A 65 -8.95 -5.48 6.52
N GLU A 66 -9.69 -5.59 7.63
CA GLU A 66 -11.14 -5.42 7.69
C GLU A 66 -11.47 -4.26 8.61
N LEU A 67 -12.29 -3.34 8.13
CA LEU A 67 -12.80 -2.20 8.90
C LEU A 67 -14.03 -2.62 9.70
N HIS A 68 -14.45 -1.76 10.64
CA HIS A 68 -15.59 -2.02 11.52
C HIS A 68 -16.94 -2.21 10.81
N ASP A 69 -17.06 -1.75 9.57
CA ASP A 69 -18.26 -1.86 8.73
C ASP A 69 -18.23 -3.06 7.77
N GLY A 70 -17.20 -3.92 7.88
CA GLY A 70 -16.98 -5.07 7.02
C GLY A 70 -16.19 -4.77 5.75
N THR A 71 -15.91 -3.50 5.43
CA THR A 71 -15.09 -3.15 4.27
C THR A 71 -13.72 -3.79 4.36
N ARG A 72 -13.30 -4.50 3.32
CA ARG A 72 -11.95 -5.04 3.21
C ARG A 72 -11.05 -4.08 2.46
N VAL A 73 -9.90 -3.80 3.03
CA VAL A 73 -8.90 -2.93 2.43
C VAL A 73 -7.59 -3.71 2.25
N ASP A 74 -7.14 -3.76 1.01
CA ASP A 74 -5.85 -4.29 0.62
C ASP A 74 -4.90 -3.13 0.39
N VAL A 75 -3.79 -3.11 1.13
CA VAL A 75 -2.77 -2.05 1.01
C VAL A 75 -1.50 -2.68 0.47
N GLU A 76 -1.09 -2.23 -0.70
CA GLU A 76 0.07 -2.74 -1.43
C GLU A 76 1.16 -1.66 -1.53
N MET A 77 2.42 -2.05 -1.37
CA MET A 77 3.59 -1.21 -1.62
C MET A 77 4.34 -1.73 -2.84
N GLU A 78 4.38 -0.97 -3.93
CA GLU A 78 5.03 -1.36 -5.18
C GLU A 78 6.19 -0.41 -5.53
N CYS A 79 7.43 -0.93 -5.53
CA CYS A 79 8.62 -0.16 -5.88
C CYS A 79 8.91 -0.11 -7.38
N GLU A 80 8.27 -0.94 -8.20
CA GLU A 80 8.57 -1.04 -9.64
C GLU A 80 7.33 -0.97 -10.52
N PRO A 81 7.40 -0.19 -11.62
CA PRO A 81 6.35 -0.20 -12.62
C PRO A 81 6.35 -1.53 -13.39
N ARG A 82 5.24 -2.26 -13.36
CA ARG A 82 5.01 -3.43 -14.21
C ARG A 82 4.16 -3.06 -15.41
N ARG A 83 4.37 -3.69 -16.58
CA ARG A 83 3.54 -3.46 -17.79
C ARG A 83 2.05 -3.76 -17.57
N SER A 84 1.70 -4.62 -16.62
CA SER A 84 0.33 -5.08 -16.32
C SER A 84 -0.29 -4.46 -15.07
N LYS A 85 0.10 -3.22 -14.70
CA LYS A 85 -0.30 -2.58 -13.43
C LYS A 85 -1.81 -2.64 -13.15
N GLY A 86 -2.62 -2.06 -13.99
CA GLY A 86 -4.07 -1.99 -13.79
C GLY A 86 -4.72 -3.38 -13.75
N SER A 87 -4.29 -4.31 -14.60
CA SER A 87 -4.81 -5.68 -14.61
C SER A 87 -4.48 -6.43 -13.33
N ARG A 88 -3.29 -6.19 -12.74
CA ARG A 88 -2.93 -6.81 -11.46
C ARG A 88 -3.81 -6.31 -10.33
N TRP A 89 -3.98 -5.00 -10.20
CA TRP A 89 -4.82 -4.39 -9.14
C TRP A 89 -6.27 -4.83 -9.27
N LEU A 90 -6.80 -4.87 -10.50
CA LEU A 90 -8.14 -5.41 -10.76
C LEU A 90 -8.25 -6.89 -10.37
N TYR A 91 -7.22 -7.69 -10.64
CA TYR A 91 -7.21 -9.11 -10.27
C TYR A 91 -7.19 -9.31 -8.75
N HIS A 92 -6.37 -8.53 -8.01
CA HIS A 92 -6.35 -8.57 -6.55
C HIS A 92 -7.71 -8.19 -5.99
N TRP A 93 -8.25 -7.06 -6.43
CA TRP A 93 -9.59 -6.63 -6.05
C TRP A 93 -10.64 -7.71 -6.34
N ALA A 94 -10.70 -8.25 -7.55
CA ALA A 94 -11.70 -9.24 -7.95
C ALA A 94 -11.61 -10.53 -7.12
N ARG A 95 -10.41 -10.97 -6.78
CA ARG A 95 -10.21 -12.13 -5.90
C ARG A 95 -10.72 -11.89 -4.49
N LEU A 96 -10.43 -10.72 -3.93
CA LEU A 96 -10.91 -10.36 -2.60
C LEU A 96 -12.43 -10.22 -2.62
N PHE A 97 -12.97 -9.48 -3.59
CA PHE A 97 -14.39 -9.27 -3.74
C PHE A 97 -15.17 -10.58 -3.89
N GLY A 98 -14.73 -11.46 -4.80
CA GLY A 98 -15.33 -12.78 -4.96
C GLY A 98 -15.21 -13.67 -3.72
N GLY A 99 -14.17 -13.46 -2.89
CA GLY A 99 -13.96 -14.18 -1.64
C GLY A 99 -14.84 -13.71 -0.47
N THR A 100 -15.61 -12.62 -0.61
CA THR A 100 -16.54 -12.14 0.43
C THR A 100 -17.83 -12.97 0.48
N LEU A 101 -18.17 -13.67 -0.62
CA LEU A 101 -19.34 -14.53 -0.70
C LEU A 101 -19.00 -16.01 -0.54
N LYS A 102 -19.87 -16.74 0.14
CA LYS A 102 -19.86 -18.21 0.17
C LYS A 102 -20.87 -18.76 -0.83
N ARG A 103 -20.69 -20.02 -1.20
CA ARG A 103 -21.63 -20.71 -2.10
C ARG A 103 -23.04 -20.73 -1.49
N GLY A 104 -23.99 -20.14 -2.20
CA GLY A 104 -25.40 -20.05 -1.80
C GLY A 104 -25.78 -18.78 -1.06
N ASP A 105 -24.83 -17.86 -0.82
CA ASP A 105 -25.15 -16.54 -0.28
C ASP A 105 -25.85 -15.66 -1.32
N ASP A 106 -26.64 -14.72 -0.84
CA ASP A 106 -27.24 -13.66 -1.64
C ASP A 106 -26.18 -12.62 -2.03
N TYR A 107 -26.20 -12.12 -3.27
CA TYR A 107 -25.32 -11.06 -3.75
C TYR A 107 -25.43 -9.75 -2.94
N ALA A 108 -26.55 -9.53 -2.26
CA ALA A 108 -26.73 -8.41 -1.33
C ALA A 108 -25.76 -8.43 -0.14
N LYS A 109 -25.11 -9.57 0.13
CA LYS A 109 -24.09 -9.73 1.18
C LYS A 109 -22.66 -9.45 0.71
N LEU A 110 -22.47 -9.05 -0.57
CA LEU A 110 -21.17 -8.66 -1.05
C LEU A 110 -20.64 -7.46 -0.26
N GLU A 111 -19.46 -7.62 0.32
CA GLU A 111 -18.78 -6.57 1.07
C GLU A 111 -17.98 -5.68 0.12
N SER A 112 -17.85 -4.41 0.45
CA SER A 112 -17.00 -3.49 -0.31
C SER A 112 -15.52 -3.88 -0.16
N VAL A 113 -14.78 -3.77 -1.26
CA VAL A 113 -13.33 -4.01 -1.29
C VAL A 113 -12.64 -2.78 -1.86
N VAL A 114 -11.65 -2.30 -1.11
CA VAL A 114 -10.79 -1.20 -1.52
C VAL A 114 -9.37 -1.72 -1.71
N CYS A 115 -8.74 -1.39 -2.83
CA CYS A 115 -7.30 -1.57 -3.01
C CYS A 115 -6.62 -0.21 -2.92
N ILE A 116 -5.58 -0.11 -2.09
CA ILE A 116 -4.71 1.05 -1.96
C ILE A 116 -3.33 0.63 -2.41
N VAL A 117 -2.79 1.30 -3.42
CA VAL A 117 -1.45 1.02 -3.96
C VAL A 117 -0.58 2.25 -3.78
N PHE A 118 0.44 2.14 -2.94
CA PHE A 118 1.54 3.09 -2.88
C PHE A 118 2.59 2.68 -3.92
N LEU A 119 2.82 3.53 -4.90
CA LEU A 119 3.66 3.23 -6.04
C LEU A 119 4.89 4.14 -6.06
N ASP A 120 6.09 3.58 -5.92
CA ASP A 120 7.36 4.34 -6.08
C ASP A 120 7.77 4.43 -7.55
N ALA A 121 6.82 4.80 -8.41
CA ALA A 121 7.04 5.04 -9.83
C ALA A 121 5.96 5.98 -10.38
N GLN A 122 6.24 6.59 -11.54
CA GLN A 122 5.24 7.38 -12.27
C GLN A 122 4.55 6.51 -13.31
N THR A 123 3.24 6.74 -13.45
CA THR A 123 2.43 6.17 -14.53
C THR A 123 2.07 7.25 -15.55
N GLU A 124 1.29 6.88 -16.58
CA GLU A 124 0.69 7.81 -17.51
C GLU A 124 -0.44 8.65 -16.87
N ALA A 125 -1.02 8.15 -15.77
CA ALA A 125 -1.93 8.95 -14.95
C ALA A 125 -1.11 10.08 -14.30
N SER A 126 -1.32 11.32 -14.74
CA SER A 126 -0.50 12.48 -14.35
C SER A 126 -0.91 13.08 -13.00
N ARG A 127 -1.29 12.26 -12.03
CA ARG A 127 -1.79 12.68 -10.71
C ARG A 127 -1.02 12.01 -9.58
N PHE A 128 -0.90 12.73 -8.44
CA PHE A 128 -0.35 12.18 -7.21
C PHE A 128 -1.26 11.07 -6.64
N HIS A 129 -2.57 11.33 -6.57
CA HIS A 129 -3.56 10.37 -6.08
C HIS A 129 -4.64 10.16 -7.15
N ALA A 130 -4.68 8.97 -7.73
CA ALA A 130 -5.72 8.55 -8.67
C ALA A 130 -6.70 7.59 -7.97
N HIS A 131 -7.99 7.90 -8.08
CA HIS A 131 -9.07 7.07 -7.52
C HIS A 131 -9.94 6.51 -8.65
N TYR A 132 -9.90 5.19 -8.81
CA TYR A 132 -10.63 4.47 -9.86
C TYR A 132 -11.88 3.82 -9.29
N ARG A 133 -13.00 3.97 -10.02
CA ARG A 133 -14.31 3.41 -9.72
C ARG A 133 -15.01 3.00 -11.02
N VAL A 134 -15.99 2.10 -10.95
CA VAL A 134 -16.80 1.72 -12.10
C VAL A 134 -17.93 2.73 -12.29
N ARG A 135 -17.94 3.39 -13.44
CA ARG A 135 -18.93 4.40 -13.79
C ARG A 135 -19.54 4.12 -15.16
N GLU A 136 -20.77 4.57 -15.35
CA GLU A 136 -21.40 4.62 -16.67
C GLU A 136 -20.61 5.58 -17.58
N GLU A 137 -20.49 5.25 -18.86
CA GLU A 137 -19.58 5.94 -19.78
C GLU A 137 -20.07 7.35 -20.18
N HIS A 138 -21.38 7.58 -20.24
CA HIS A 138 -21.94 8.84 -20.75
C HIS A 138 -22.27 9.82 -19.63
N ASP A 139 -22.98 9.38 -18.61
CA ASP A 139 -23.45 10.26 -17.52
C ASP A 139 -22.56 10.21 -16.27
N HIS A 140 -21.56 9.30 -16.27
CA HIS A 140 -20.62 9.07 -15.17
C HIS A 140 -21.27 8.67 -13.85
N SER A 141 -22.53 8.18 -13.89
CA SER A 141 -23.18 7.61 -12.71
C SER A 141 -22.41 6.42 -12.18
N LEU A 142 -22.33 6.28 -10.85
CA LEU A 142 -21.60 5.23 -10.21
C LEU A 142 -22.39 3.92 -10.28
N LEU A 143 -21.79 2.86 -10.83
CA LEU A 143 -22.44 1.54 -10.89
C LEU A 143 -22.59 0.92 -9.49
N SER A 144 -21.54 1.01 -8.66
CA SER A 144 -21.49 0.43 -7.32
C SER A 144 -20.34 1.05 -6.51
N GLU A 145 -20.55 1.17 -5.20
CA GLU A 145 -19.48 1.55 -4.24
C GLU A 145 -18.53 0.36 -3.94
N ALA A 146 -18.84 -0.82 -4.42
CA ALA A 146 -18.10 -2.04 -4.07
C ALA A 146 -16.68 -2.08 -4.65
N LEU A 147 -16.40 -1.35 -5.77
CA LEU A 147 -15.06 -1.24 -6.35
C LEU A 147 -14.46 0.13 -6.08
N SER A 148 -13.32 0.14 -5.42
CA SER A 148 -12.50 1.33 -5.20
C SER A 148 -11.03 0.95 -5.27
N ILE A 149 -10.27 1.62 -6.17
CA ILE A 149 -8.82 1.44 -6.27
C ILE A 149 -8.17 2.81 -6.17
N HIS A 150 -7.35 3.00 -5.14
CA HIS A 150 -6.54 4.19 -4.93
C HIS A 150 -5.10 3.91 -5.33
N VAL A 151 -4.52 4.78 -6.16
CA VAL A 151 -3.11 4.71 -6.56
C VAL A 151 -2.43 6.00 -6.16
N ILE A 152 -1.47 5.91 -5.27
CA ILE A 152 -0.69 7.04 -4.76
C ILE A 152 0.72 6.94 -5.35
N GLU A 153 1.05 7.84 -6.29
CA GLU A 153 2.37 7.89 -6.92
C GLU A 153 3.35 8.69 -6.06
N LEU A 154 4.14 8.02 -5.24
CA LEU A 154 5.07 8.65 -4.29
C LEU A 154 6.01 9.69 -4.94
N PRO A 155 6.56 9.47 -6.15
CA PRO A 155 7.40 10.48 -6.81
C PRO A 155 6.68 11.80 -7.16
N ARG A 156 5.34 11.83 -7.08
CA ARG A 156 4.53 13.03 -7.33
C ARG A 156 4.05 13.73 -6.06
N VAL A 157 4.61 13.38 -4.90
CA VAL A 157 4.16 13.94 -3.61
C VAL A 157 4.15 15.47 -3.58
N THR A 158 5.05 16.14 -4.30
CA THR A 158 5.07 17.61 -4.42
C THR A 158 3.85 18.21 -5.11
N GLN A 159 3.04 17.38 -5.80
CA GLN A 159 1.79 17.79 -6.45
C GLN A 159 0.57 17.70 -5.52
N ALA A 160 0.70 17.05 -4.34
CA ALA A 160 -0.40 16.80 -3.41
C ALA A 160 -1.18 18.07 -3.05
N MET A 161 -0.49 19.15 -2.71
CA MET A 161 -1.13 20.43 -2.39
C MET A 161 -1.89 21.03 -3.58
N ALA A 162 -1.32 20.97 -4.78
CA ALA A 162 -1.97 21.47 -5.99
C ALA A 162 -3.19 20.64 -6.38
N GLU A 163 -3.23 19.38 -6.00
CA GLU A 163 -4.35 18.45 -6.21
C GLU A 163 -5.36 18.46 -5.05
N HIS A 164 -5.18 19.33 -4.05
CA HIS A 164 -6.06 19.49 -2.89
C HIS A 164 -6.15 18.22 -2.02
N GLU A 165 -5.08 17.43 -2.01
CA GLU A 165 -4.99 16.28 -1.11
C GLU A 165 -4.79 16.69 0.35
N SER A 166 -5.11 15.79 1.27
CA SER A 166 -4.93 16.07 2.70
C SER A 166 -3.44 16.16 3.06
N ALA A 167 -3.11 17.07 3.99
CA ALA A 167 -1.75 17.18 4.51
C ALA A 167 -1.29 15.87 5.19
N ASP A 168 -2.22 15.06 5.69
CA ASP A 168 -1.89 13.76 6.27
C ASP A 168 -1.45 12.76 5.20
N LEU A 169 -2.10 12.73 4.03
CA LEU A 169 -1.69 11.87 2.92
C LEU A 169 -0.33 12.30 2.36
N GLU A 170 -0.08 13.61 2.24
CA GLU A 170 1.23 14.13 1.84
C GLU A 170 2.32 13.68 2.81
N ARG A 171 2.11 13.84 4.14
CA ARG A 171 3.07 13.41 5.18
C ARG A 171 3.35 11.90 5.12
N TRP A 172 2.30 11.08 4.97
CA TRP A 172 2.47 9.64 4.80
C TRP A 172 3.24 9.27 3.53
N ALA A 173 2.99 9.96 2.41
CA ALA A 173 3.72 9.72 1.17
C ALA A 173 5.20 10.10 1.29
N ARG A 174 5.52 11.21 1.98
CA ARG A 174 6.91 11.62 2.30
C ARG A 174 7.58 10.61 3.22
N PHE A 175 6.89 10.16 4.27
CA PHE A 175 7.39 9.12 5.16
C PHE A 175 7.72 7.82 4.41
N LEU A 176 6.82 7.36 3.52
CA LEU A 176 7.07 6.16 2.73
C LEU A 176 8.19 6.34 1.72
N ARG A 177 8.30 7.53 1.13
CA ARG A 177 9.34 7.81 0.12
C ARG A 177 10.71 8.14 0.71
N LEU A 178 10.84 8.23 2.01
CA LEU A 178 12.03 8.66 2.74
C LEU A 178 13.36 8.46 1.97
N GLU A 179 13.94 9.56 1.48
CA GLU A 179 15.22 9.57 0.75
C GLU A 179 16.36 10.07 1.64
N ASP A 180 16.05 10.97 2.56
CA ASP A 180 17.00 11.55 3.51
C ASP A 180 16.51 11.32 4.96
N PRO A 181 17.30 10.64 5.81
CA PRO A 181 16.94 10.43 7.21
C PRO A 181 16.58 11.72 7.99
N ARG A 182 17.13 12.87 7.58
CA ARG A 182 16.81 14.18 8.19
C ARG A 182 15.38 14.62 7.94
N GLU A 183 14.76 14.15 6.88
CA GLU A 183 13.36 14.43 6.59
C GLU A 183 12.43 13.78 7.62
N LEU A 184 12.85 12.66 8.21
CA LEU A 184 12.09 11.98 9.25
C LEU A 184 11.96 12.83 10.51
N ASP A 185 13.01 13.59 10.89
CA ASP A 185 12.96 14.52 12.00
C ASP A 185 12.02 15.70 11.72
N SER A 186 12.02 16.20 10.49
CA SER A 186 11.08 17.22 10.04
C SER A 186 9.63 16.73 10.14
N LEU A 187 9.33 15.56 9.57
CA LEU A 187 8.01 14.96 9.62
C LEU A 187 7.53 14.72 11.06
N ALA A 188 8.42 14.23 11.93
CA ALA A 188 8.12 14.02 13.34
C ALA A 188 7.75 15.33 14.08
N SER A 189 8.34 16.45 13.69
CA SER A 189 8.01 17.76 14.24
C SER A 189 6.67 18.32 13.73
N GLU A 190 6.21 17.90 12.56
CA GLU A 190 4.97 18.37 11.93
C GLU A 190 3.71 17.73 12.54
N SER A 191 3.81 16.48 13.04
CA SER A 191 2.64 15.75 13.51
C SER A 191 2.99 14.66 14.53
N PRO A 192 2.19 14.54 15.63
CA PRO A 192 2.40 13.48 16.62
C PRO A 192 2.37 12.07 16.04
N ILE A 193 1.56 11.82 15.02
CA ILE A 193 1.49 10.51 14.36
C ILE A 193 2.77 10.22 13.57
N MET A 194 3.38 11.23 12.96
CA MET A 194 4.66 11.09 12.28
C MET A 194 5.81 10.84 13.26
N ALA A 195 5.78 11.46 14.44
CA ALA A 195 6.73 11.14 15.51
C ALA A 195 6.64 9.67 15.92
N GLN A 196 5.43 9.16 16.12
CA GLN A 196 5.20 7.74 16.43
C GLN A 196 5.60 6.81 15.29
N ALA A 197 5.38 7.21 14.04
CA ALA A 197 5.82 6.44 12.88
C ALA A 197 7.35 6.37 12.77
N LYS A 198 8.03 7.48 13.07
CA LYS A 198 9.50 7.53 13.19
C LYS A 198 9.98 6.56 14.27
N ASP A 199 9.46 6.67 15.49
CA ASP A 199 9.87 5.81 16.61
C ASP A 199 9.66 4.33 16.27
N ALA A 200 8.54 3.98 15.63
CA ALA A 200 8.24 2.62 15.21
C ALA A 200 9.23 2.11 14.15
N LEU A 201 9.60 2.94 13.17
CA LEU A 201 10.57 2.58 12.14
C LEU A 201 11.98 2.44 12.72
N GLU A 202 12.38 3.33 13.63
CA GLU A 202 13.66 3.25 14.33
C GLU A 202 13.77 1.97 15.17
N LEU A 203 12.73 1.65 15.94
CA LEU A 203 12.67 0.40 16.72
C LEU A 203 12.73 -0.83 15.82
N LEU A 204 11.96 -0.86 14.74
CA LEU A 204 11.99 -1.94 13.76
C LEU A 204 13.39 -2.08 13.13
N SER A 205 14.07 -0.97 12.88
CA SER A 205 15.41 -0.94 12.28
C SER A 205 16.50 -1.48 13.24
N LEU A 206 16.23 -1.55 14.54
CA LEU A 206 17.12 -2.17 15.52
C LEU A 206 16.93 -3.68 15.62
N GLU A 207 15.85 -4.24 15.08
CA GLU A 207 15.57 -5.67 15.16
C GLU A 207 16.41 -6.47 14.15
N PRO A 208 17.29 -7.41 14.60
CA PRO A 208 18.13 -8.20 13.69
C PRO A 208 17.33 -9.06 12.70
N SER A 209 16.13 -9.52 13.11
CA SER A 209 15.24 -10.28 12.26
C SER A 209 14.69 -9.44 11.10
N ALA A 210 14.28 -8.20 11.36
CA ALA A 210 13.79 -7.26 10.36
C ALA A 210 14.90 -6.84 9.39
N GLN A 211 16.09 -6.57 9.91
CA GLN A 211 17.26 -6.24 9.08
C GLN A 211 17.58 -7.37 8.09
N ARG A 212 17.65 -8.63 8.59
CA ARG A 212 17.90 -9.80 7.75
C ARG A 212 16.84 -10.00 6.67
N LEU A 213 15.56 -9.85 7.02
CA LEU A 213 14.46 -9.95 6.06
C LEU A 213 14.54 -8.86 4.98
N ALA A 214 14.85 -7.63 5.37
CA ALA A 214 15.03 -6.52 4.45
C ALA A 214 16.21 -6.74 3.50
N GLU A 215 17.33 -7.28 4.00
CA GLU A 215 18.49 -7.63 3.18
C GLU A 215 18.16 -8.69 2.13
N VAL A 216 17.59 -9.82 2.55
CA VAL A 216 17.16 -10.88 1.64
C VAL A 216 16.19 -10.36 0.58
N ARG A 217 15.29 -9.44 0.98
CA ARG A 217 14.34 -8.85 0.05
C ARG A 217 14.99 -7.91 -0.96
N ARG A 218 15.93 -7.07 -0.53
CA ARG A 218 16.72 -6.21 -1.42
C ARG A 218 17.50 -7.03 -2.44
N GLU A 219 18.16 -8.10 -2.02
CA GLU A 219 18.88 -9.02 -2.91
C GLU A 219 17.94 -9.66 -3.95
N ALA A 220 16.78 -10.14 -3.52
CA ALA A 220 15.79 -10.72 -4.42
C ALA A 220 15.22 -9.72 -5.43
N GLU A 221 15.02 -8.45 -5.02
CA GLU A 221 14.61 -7.38 -5.94
C GLU A 221 15.72 -7.01 -6.93
N PHE A 222 16.95 -6.92 -6.47
CA PHE A 222 18.10 -6.67 -7.34
C PHE A 222 18.26 -7.77 -8.40
N ALA A 223 18.19 -9.04 -8.00
CA ALA A 223 18.24 -10.17 -8.95
C ALA A 223 17.13 -10.08 -10.00
N ARG A 224 15.89 -9.78 -9.59
CA ARG A 224 14.77 -9.60 -10.53
C ARG A 224 14.95 -8.42 -11.49
N ARG A 225 15.64 -7.34 -11.04
CA ARG A 225 15.94 -6.21 -11.92
C ARG A 225 16.95 -6.60 -13.00
N LEU A 226 17.97 -7.38 -12.64
CA LEU A 226 18.95 -7.92 -13.58
C LEU A 226 18.30 -8.83 -14.63
N ASP A 227 17.51 -9.83 -14.18
CA ASP A 227 16.80 -10.75 -15.07
C ASP A 227 15.94 -10.00 -16.10
N ARG A 228 15.21 -8.96 -15.64
CA ARG A 228 14.39 -8.15 -16.55
C ARG A 228 15.20 -7.26 -17.49
N ALA A 229 16.37 -6.79 -17.06
CA ALA A 229 17.25 -6.02 -17.93
C ALA A 229 17.79 -6.90 -19.06
N GLU A 230 18.14 -8.16 -18.74
CA GLU A 230 18.58 -9.17 -19.70
C GLU A 230 17.46 -9.54 -20.67
N ASP A 231 16.24 -9.82 -20.17
CA ASP A 231 15.06 -10.11 -21.01
C ASP A 231 14.76 -8.97 -22.00
N ARG A 232 14.89 -7.72 -21.56
CA ARG A 232 14.71 -6.55 -22.44
C ARG A 232 15.82 -6.44 -23.49
N ALA A 233 17.07 -6.71 -23.12
CA ALA A 233 18.19 -6.69 -24.03
C ALA A 233 18.09 -7.78 -25.10
N GLU A 234 17.51 -8.94 -24.73
CA GLU A 234 17.27 -10.07 -25.63
C GLU A 234 15.96 -9.98 -26.45
N GLY A 235 15.17 -8.90 -26.28
CA GLY A 235 13.93 -8.69 -27.01
C GLY A 235 12.78 -9.63 -26.62
N ARG A 236 12.86 -10.28 -25.45
CA ARG A 236 11.88 -11.25 -24.94
C ARG A 236 10.80 -10.63 -24.04
N ALA A 237 10.81 -9.31 -23.85
CA ALA A 237 9.91 -8.59 -22.94
C ALA A 237 8.74 -7.93 -23.68
#